data_6176497f9b382ee4ef673e6f5c28dd6e
#
_entry.id   6176497f9b382ee4ef673e6f5c28dd6e
#
_cell.length_a   1.000
_cell.length_b   1.000
_cell.length_c   1.000
_cell.angle_alpha   90.00
_cell.angle_beta   90.00
_cell.angle_gamma   90.00
#
_symmetry.space_group_name_H-M   'P 1'
#
loop_
_entity.id
_entity.type
_entity.pdbx_description
1 polymer ?
#
loop_
_entity_poly.entity_id
_entity_poly.type
_entity_poly.pdbx_seq_one_letter_code
_entity_poly.pdbx_strand_id
1 'polypeptide(L)'
;MHRILAITLTVAALVLPTPCAAQTDVNAVLATVEAHNSTLKALRLTLDAEQQANHAETTLDDPEIEVAQQWGSPSSIGTRQNLNVSQRFDAATLTGSKRRLAGARDEEARQRYALERSRIMLDAREAIADVIYYNALTALLRTRLDQARATSRAWQQRHAAGRASLTDVENSRLDLQMAETDMARTLADRTAAQQRLQWLCGDQPVTLTDTAFAAIAPLGTFDGWAARAEAQGPTLAYARSQSTVAQQERRVASRQALPALTLGYGGEFTRDEKYQGLTVGLSLPLWSARRRVRSAKAAVAAAEAQATDARAATMAEVRRLYDQVNALQRVADDSDRNLAGQQSLHLWQRSLQEGAISVIDYLTAIRLYYDARQQNLDTRRDLHKAYARLLVVAGE
;
A
#
# COMPACT_ATOMS: atom_id res chain seq x y z
N MET A 1 37.17 16.19 -77.24
CA MET A 1 36.37 15.23 -76.46
C MET A 1 36.97 15.13 -75.07
N HIS A 2 36.53 15.99 -74.13
CA HIS A 2 36.95 15.93 -72.75
C HIS A 2 35.70 15.78 -71.85
N ARG A 3 35.55 14.63 -71.23
CA ARG A 3 34.50 14.33 -70.22
C ARG A 3 35.00 14.83 -68.88
N ILE A 4 34.33 15.85 -68.37
CA ILE A 4 34.50 16.33 -66.98
C ILE A 4 33.57 15.47 -66.06
N LEU A 5 34.22 14.75 -65.16
CA LEU A 5 33.54 13.95 -64.15
C LEU A 5 33.29 14.85 -62.91
N ALA A 6 32.02 15.18 -62.63
CA ALA A 6 31.62 15.91 -61.42
C ALA A 6 31.42 14.89 -60.27
N ILE A 7 32.28 14.99 -59.27
CA ILE A 7 32.17 14.24 -58.01
C ILE A 7 31.31 15.07 -57.07
N THR A 8 30.07 14.65 -56.87
CA THR A 8 29.17 15.19 -55.82
C THR A 8 29.52 14.56 -54.49
N LEU A 9 30.09 15.34 -53.58
CA LEU A 9 30.38 14.96 -52.22
C LEU A 9 29.09 15.09 -51.38
N THR A 10 28.41 13.98 -51.09
CA THR A 10 27.26 13.93 -50.17
C THR A 10 27.77 13.88 -48.72
N VAL A 11 27.68 15.02 -48.03
CA VAL A 11 27.91 15.07 -46.57
C VAL A 11 26.71 14.46 -45.86
N ALA A 12 26.83 13.21 -45.46
CA ALA A 12 25.87 12.58 -44.55
C ALA A 12 26.07 13.15 -43.13
N ALA A 13 25.17 14.06 -42.72
CA ALA A 13 25.11 14.53 -41.34
C ALA A 13 24.70 13.35 -40.45
N LEU A 14 25.64 12.81 -39.68
CA LEU A 14 25.39 11.83 -38.62
C LEU A 14 24.66 12.56 -37.50
N VAL A 15 23.34 12.49 -37.48
CA VAL A 15 22.51 12.88 -36.32
C VAL A 15 22.74 11.80 -35.28
N LEU A 16 23.68 12.05 -34.37
CA LEU A 16 23.78 11.23 -33.13
C LEU A 16 22.49 11.43 -32.34
N PRO A 17 21.76 10.35 -32.00
CA PRO A 17 20.64 10.46 -31.08
C PRO A 17 21.22 10.94 -29.75
N THR A 18 20.83 12.14 -29.30
CA THR A 18 21.02 12.53 -27.91
C THR A 18 20.40 11.45 -27.06
N PRO A 19 21.10 10.89 -26.05
CA PRO A 19 20.46 9.96 -25.12
C PRO A 19 19.35 10.74 -24.41
N CYS A 20 18.10 10.51 -24.84
CA CYS A 20 16.92 10.82 -24.04
C CYS A 20 17.16 10.01 -22.77
N ALA A 21 17.43 10.67 -21.63
CA ALA A 21 17.49 10.01 -20.35
C ALA A 21 16.13 9.28 -20.22
N ALA A 22 16.17 7.96 -20.32
CA ALA A 22 14.97 7.13 -20.22
C ALA A 22 14.37 7.42 -18.84
N GLN A 23 13.26 8.12 -18.83
CA GLN A 23 12.49 8.35 -17.62
C GLN A 23 12.11 6.97 -17.11
N THR A 24 12.52 6.63 -15.91
CA THR A 24 12.23 5.31 -15.35
C THR A 24 10.71 5.14 -15.27
N ASP A 25 10.20 4.10 -15.90
CA ASP A 25 8.76 3.85 -15.89
C ASP A 25 8.33 3.46 -14.47
N VAL A 26 7.72 4.40 -13.76
CA VAL A 26 7.15 4.19 -12.41
C VAL A 26 6.22 2.97 -12.42
N ASN A 27 5.47 2.74 -13.51
CA ASN A 27 4.58 1.59 -13.63
C ASN A 27 5.36 0.27 -13.68
N ALA A 28 6.55 0.24 -14.29
CA ALA A 28 7.41 -0.94 -14.29
C ALA A 28 7.91 -1.26 -12.87
N VAL A 29 8.25 -0.25 -12.07
CA VAL A 29 8.62 -0.44 -10.65
C VAL A 29 7.44 -0.98 -9.86
N LEU A 30 6.25 -0.40 -10.01
CA LEU A 30 5.03 -0.87 -9.35
C LEU A 30 4.67 -2.31 -9.76
N ALA A 31 4.82 -2.67 -11.04
CA ALA A 31 4.64 -4.05 -11.50
C ALA A 31 5.66 -5.01 -10.86
N THR A 32 6.90 -4.58 -10.65
CA THR A 32 7.92 -5.37 -9.94
C THR A 32 7.51 -5.61 -8.48
N VAL A 33 7.00 -4.59 -7.79
CA VAL A 33 6.45 -4.73 -6.42
C VAL A 33 5.31 -5.75 -6.43
N GLU A 34 4.36 -5.62 -7.34
CA GLU A 34 3.21 -6.54 -7.42
C GLU A 34 3.59 -8.00 -7.67
N ALA A 35 4.64 -8.22 -8.45
CA ALA A 35 5.11 -9.56 -8.82
C ALA A 35 5.97 -10.21 -7.72
N HIS A 36 6.81 -9.43 -7.02
CA HIS A 36 7.89 -9.97 -6.18
C HIS A 36 7.78 -9.65 -4.68
N ASN A 37 6.86 -8.77 -4.28
CA ASN A 37 6.70 -8.43 -2.87
C ASN A 37 6.30 -9.64 -2.03
N SER A 38 7.10 -9.95 -1.01
CA SER A 38 6.91 -11.13 -0.15
C SER A 38 5.60 -11.06 0.66
N THR A 39 5.22 -9.85 1.10
CA THR A 39 3.98 -9.63 1.85
C THR A 39 2.76 -9.87 0.96
N LEU A 40 2.76 -9.41 -0.30
CA LEU A 40 1.69 -9.70 -1.26
C LEU A 40 1.57 -11.19 -1.54
N LYS A 41 2.71 -11.89 -1.65
CA LYS A 41 2.71 -13.35 -1.81
C LYS A 41 2.09 -14.05 -0.61
N ALA A 42 2.46 -13.65 0.60
CA ALA A 42 1.88 -14.20 1.83
C ALA A 42 0.38 -13.94 1.91
N LEU A 43 -0.08 -12.73 1.58
CA LEU A 43 -1.50 -12.37 1.55
C LEU A 43 -2.30 -13.21 0.54
N ARG A 44 -1.73 -13.52 -0.64
CA ARG A 44 -2.38 -14.41 -1.63
C ARG A 44 -2.55 -15.81 -1.08
N LEU A 45 -1.51 -16.38 -0.47
CA LEU A 45 -1.58 -17.71 0.15
C LEU A 45 -2.58 -17.73 1.32
N THR A 46 -2.66 -16.66 2.09
CA THR A 46 -3.67 -16.52 3.16
C THR A 46 -5.08 -16.49 2.58
N LEU A 47 -5.31 -15.73 1.51
CA LEU A 47 -6.59 -15.71 0.81
C LEU A 47 -7.00 -17.12 0.34
N ASP A 48 -6.08 -17.84 -0.30
CA ASP A 48 -6.34 -19.20 -0.79
C ASP A 48 -6.66 -20.15 0.39
N ALA A 49 -5.93 -20.07 1.49
CA ALA A 49 -6.17 -20.87 2.68
C ALA A 49 -7.54 -20.60 3.31
N GLU A 50 -7.94 -19.33 3.43
CA GLU A 50 -9.24 -18.94 3.97
C GLU A 50 -10.39 -19.40 3.08
N GLN A 51 -10.26 -19.31 1.75
CA GLN A 51 -11.27 -19.82 0.82
C GLN A 51 -11.44 -21.33 0.98
N GLN A 52 -10.35 -22.09 1.08
CA GLN A 52 -10.43 -23.54 1.34
C GLN A 52 -11.12 -23.84 2.68
N ALA A 53 -10.78 -23.11 3.73
CA ALA A 53 -11.42 -23.27 5.05
C ALA A 53 -12.92 -22.93 5.00
N ASN A 54 -13.32 -21.86 4.31
CA ASN A 54 -14.72 -21.49 4.14
C ASN A 54 -15.54 -22.59 3.43
N HIS A 55 -14.96 -23.23 2.44
CA HIS A 55 -15.60 -24.32 1.70
C HIS A 55 -15.70 -25.60 2.52
N ALA A 56 -14.71 -25.92 3.36
CA ALA A 56 -14.74 -27.08 4.24
C ALA A 56 -15.95 -27.05 5.21
N GLU A 57 -16.37 -25.85 5.66
CA GLU A 57 -17.53 -25.69 6.54
C GLU A 57 -18.89 -25.87 5.84
N THR A 58 -18.93 -26.05 4.51
CA THR A 58 -20.19 -26.19 3.75
C THR A 58 -20.67 -27.62 3.58
N THR A 59 -19.87 -28.60 3.95
CA THR A 59 -20.18 -30.02 3.88
C THR A 59 -21.18 -30.44 4.94
N LEU A 60 -21.81 -31.57 4.74
CA LEU A 60 -22.53 -32.26 5.81
C LEU A 60 -21.55 -32.67 6.91
N ASP A 61 -22.04 -32.75 8.15
CA ASP A 61 -21.27 -33.35 9.23
C ASP A 61 -20.89 -34.80 8.84
N ASP A 62 -19.72 -35.27 9.25
CA ASP A 62 -19.29 -36.63 8.92
C ASP A 62 -20.21 -37.68 9.55
N PRO A 63 -20.39 -38.88 8.90
CA PRO A 63 -21.10 -39.97 9.52
C PRO A 63 -20.42 -40.44 10.79
N GLU A 64 -21.19 -40.59 11.83
CA GLU A 64 -20.71 -41.09 13.13
C GLU A 64 -20.91 -42.63 13.19
N ILE A 65 -19.83 -43.36 13.49
CA ILE A 65 -19.84 -44.80 13.67
C ILE A 65 -19.51 -45.05 15.14
N GLU A 66 -20.47 -45.59 15.86
CA GLU A 66 -20.33 -45.96 17.29
C GLU A 66 -20.31 -47.45 17.42
N VAL A 67 -19.28 -47.98 18.08
CA VAL A 67 -19.19 -49.40 18.45
C VAL A 67 -19.04 -49.46 19.96
N ALA A 68 -20.01 -50.09 20.63
CA ALA A 68 -19.98 -50.28 22.09
C ALA A 68 -20.04 -51.77 22.42
N GLN A 69 -19.14 -52.22 23.30
CA GLN A 69 -19.18 -53.55 23.88
C GLN A 69 -19.49 -53.46 25.38
N GLN A 70 -20.49 -54.18 25.82
CA GLN A 70 -20.94 -54.21 27.19
C GLN A 70 -20.80 -55.61 27.76
N TRP A 71 -20.34 -55.70 28.99
CA TRP A 71 -20.23 -56.96 29.73
C TRP A 71 -21.29 -56.98 30.80
N GLY A 72 -22.03 -58.09 30.82
CA GLY A 72 -23.10 -58.29 31.78
C GLY A 72 -22.57 -58.67 33.17
N SER A 73 -23.29 -58.25 34.24
CA SER A 73 -23.06 -58.67 35.59
C SER A 73 -24.40 -59.10 36.20
N PRO A 74 -24.54 -60.36 36.62
CA PRO A 74 -23.56 -61.43 36.64
C PRO A 74 -23.14 -61.89 35.27
N SER A 75 -21.98 -62.56 35.13
CA SER A 75 -21.40 -63.01 33.86
C SER A 75 -22.29 -63.95 33.01
N SER A 76 -23.33 -64.56 33.69
CA SER A 76 -24.33 -65.37 33.00
C SER A 76 -25.21 -64.63 31.98
N ILE A 77 -25.27 -63.27 32.07
CA ILE A 77 -25.99 -62.41 31.09
C ILE A 77 -25.23 -62.32 29.77
N GLY A 78 -23.92 -62.63 29.77
CA GLY A 78 -23.11 -62.60 28.55
C GLY A 78 -22.61 -61.21 28.18
N THR A 79 -22.23 -61.04 26.90
CA THR A 79 -21.75 -59.77 26.32
C THR A 79 -22.74 -59.26 25.27
N ARG A 80 -22.84 -57.94 25.15
CA ARG A 80 -23.63 -57.24 24.16
C ARG A 80 -22.73 -56.33 23.33
N GLN A 81 -22.86 -56.38 22.04
CA GLN A 81 -22.18 -55.51 21.08
C GLN A 81 -23.23 -54.64 20.40
N ASN A 82 -23.01 -53.34 20.40
CA ASN A 82 -23.84 -52.38 19.70
C ASN A 82 -23.00 -51.75 18.57
N LEU A 83 -23.55 -51.73 17.36
CA LEU A 83 -23.02 -50.94 16.22
C LEU A 83 -24.11 -49.95 15.83
N ASN A 84 -23.76 -48.69 15.80
CA ASN A 84 -24.63 -47.63 15.32
C ASN A 84 -23.90 -46.79 14.28
N VAL A 85 -24.53 -46.56 13.15
CA VAL A 85 -24.05 -45.66 12.09
C VAL A 85 -25.09 -44.57 11.93
N SER A 86 -24.72 -43.34 12.15
CA SER A 86 -25.67 -42.22 12.08
C SER A 86 -25.12 -41.04 11.25
N GLN A 87 -26.05 -40.33 10.59
CA GLN A 87 -25.81 -39.15 9.83
C GLN A 87 -26.73 -38.03 10.30
N ARG A 88 -26.15 -36.89 10.66
CA ARG A 88 -26.87 -35.68 11.04
C ARG A 88 -27.13 -34.78 9.87
N PHE A 89 -28.34 -34.23 9.78
CA PHE A 89 -28.78 -33.28 8.76
C PHE A 89 -29.26 -32.00 9.45
N ASP A 90 -28.52 -30.90 9.31
CA ASP A 90 -28.95 -29.61 9.84
C ASP A 90 -29.60 -28.75 8.74
N ALA A 91 -30.58 -27.93 9.12
CA ALA A 91 -31.33 -27.09 8.19
C ALA A 91 -30.48 -26.01 7.50
N ALA A 92 -29.39 -25.56 8.13
CA ALA A 92 -28.51 -24.54 7.55
C ALA A 92 -27.72 -25.11 6.37
N THR A 93 -27.25 -26.35 6.45
CA THR A 93 -26.56 -27.05 5.36
C THR A 93 -27.57 -27.41 4.26
N LEU A 94 -28.71 -28.08 4.60
CA LEU A 94 -29.72 -28.51 3.63
C LEU A 94 -30.32 -27.33 2.83
N THR A 95 -30.49 -26.15 3.45
CA THR A 95 -31.01 -24.95 2.76
C THR A 95 -29.94 -24.16 1.99
N GLY A 96 -28.69 -24.63 1.97
CA GLY A 96 -27.56 -23.96 1.32
C GLY A 96 -27.14 -22.66 2.02
N SER A 97 -27.58 -22.42 3.26
CA SER A 97 -27.25 -21.20 4.00
C SER A 97 -25.76 -21.14 4.36
N LYS A 98 -25.13 -22.28 4.70
CA LYS A 98 -23.68 -22.36 4.92
C LYS A 98 -22.89 -22.05 3.65
N ARG A 99 -23.34 -22.55 2.46
CA ARG A 99 -22.69 -22.21 1.18
C ARG A 99 -22.77 -20.71 0.85
N ARG A 100 -23.91 -20.06 1.13
CA ARG A 100 -24.03 -18.61 0.93
C ARG A 100 -23.14 -17.82 1.89
N LEU A 101 -22.99 -18.29 3.12
CA LEU A 101 -22.07 -17.69 4.08
C LEU A 101 -20.62 -17.88 3.62
N ALA A 102 -20.21 -19.07 3.18
CA ALA A 102 -18.88 -19.32 2.64
C ALA A 102 -18.58 -18.38 1.46
N GLY A 103 -19.49 -18.25 0.51
CA GLY A 103 -19.31 -17.31 -0.62
C GLY A 103 -19.20 -15.85 -0.18
N ALA A 104 -19.93 -15.43 0.88
CA ALA A 104 -19.80 -14.08 1.44
C ALA A 104 -18.45 -13.88 2.15
N ARG A 105 -17.97 -14.89 2.88
CA ARG A 105 -16.64 -14.86 3.52
C ARG A 105 -15.50 -14.89 2.48
N ASP A 106 -15.66 -15.62 1.37
CA ASP A 106 -14.70 -15.58 0.27
C ASP A 106 -14.61 -14.19 -0.36
N GLU A 107 -15.76 -13.51 -0.51
CA GLU A 107 -15.79 -12.15 -1.01
C GLU A 107 -15.15 -11.17 -0.01
N GLU A 108 -15.43 -11.32 1.28
CA GLU A 108 -14.77 -10.53 2.34
C GLU A 108 -13.25 -10.73 2.30
N ALA A 109 -12.77 -11.96 2.20
CA ALA A 109 -11.35 -12.28 2.10
C ALA A 109 -10.70 -11.63 0.86
N ARG A 110 -11.39 -11.66 -0.30
CA ARG A 110 -10.94 -10.95 -1.51
C ARG A 110 -10.86 -9.44 -1.31
N GLN A 111 -11.88 -8.83 -0.70
CA GLN A 111 -11.89 -7.39 -0.45
C GLN A 111 -10.82 -6.97 0.58
N ARG A 112 -10.56 -7.80 1.58
CA ARG A 112 -9.45 -7.59 2.52
C ARG A 112 -8.10 -7.67 1.80
N TYR A 113 -7.90 -8.66 0.95
CA TYR A 113 -6.69 -8.76 0.12
C TYR A 113 -6.53 -7.51 -0.76
N ALA A 114 -7.59 -7.04 -1.42
CA ALA A 114 -7.55 -5.85 -2.26
C ALA A 114 -7.19 -4.58 -1.45
N LEU A 115 -7.72 -4.45 -0.23
CA LEU A 115 -7.39 -3.34 0.67
C LEU A 115 -5.92 -3.39 1.10
N GLU A 116 -5.40 -4.54 1.51
CA GLU A 116 -4.00 -4.67 1.92
C GLU A 116 -3.05 -4.49 0.73
N ARG A 117 -3.41 -5.02 -0.46
CA ARG A 117 -2.67 -4.77 -1.69
C ARG A 117 -2.58 -3.27 -1.99
N SER A 118 -3.69 -2.54 -1.88
CA SER A 118 -3.72 -1.09 -2.14
C SER A 118 -2.81 -0.30 -1.18
N ARG A 119 -2.69 -0.73 0.08
CA ARG A 119 -1.75 -0.15 1.06
C ARG A 119 -0.30 -0.37 0.66
N ILE A 120 0.06 -1.60 0.26
CA ILE A 120 1.42 -1.91 -0.18
C ILE A 120 1.78 -1.13 -1.45
N MET A 121 0.83 -0.99 -2.39
CA MET A 121 1.04 -0.18 -3.60
C MET A 121 1.17 1.32 -3.28
N LEU A 122 0.47 1.82 -2.26
CA LEU A 122 0.67 3.18 -1.74
C LEU A 122 2.08 3.35 -1.16
N ASP A 123 2.52 2.43 -0.31
CA ASP A 123 3.86 2.45 0.27
C ASP A 123 4.95 2.46 -0.82
N ALA A 124 4.73 1.72 -1.91
CA ALA A 124 5.63 1.71 -3.05
C ALA A 124 5.65 3.06 -3.79
N ARG A 125 4.49 3.66 -4.05
CA ARG A 125 4.39 5.00 -4.67
C ARG A 125 5.06 6.07 -3.80
N GLU A 126 4.88 6.01 -2.48
CA GLU A 126 5.55 6.93 -1.54
C GLU A 126 7.07 6.72 -1.52
N ALA A 127 7.54 5.46 -1.52
CA ALA A 127 8.97 5.16 -1.58
C ALA A 127 9.62 5.63 -2.90
N ILE A 128 8.92 5.49 -4.04
CA ILE A 128 9.36 6.04 -5.33
C ILE A 128 9.49 7.57 -5.25
N ALA A 129 8.50 8.25 -4.67
CA ALA A 129 8.55 9.70 -4.50
C ALA A 129 9.73 10.13 -3.61
N ASP A 130 10.05 9.37 -2.55
CA ASP A 130 11.21 9.63 -1.71
C ASP A 130 12.54 9.44 -2.45
N VAL A 131 12.68 8.39 -3.26
CA VAL A 131 13.90 8.18 -4.07
C VAL A 131 14.11 9.32 -5.09
N ILE A 132 13.07 9.73 -5.80
CA ILE A 132 13.13 10.86 -6.74
C ILE A 132 13.54 12.15 -6.01
N TYR A 133 12.91 12.40 -4.86
CA TYR A 133 13.24 13.56 -4.01
C TYR A 133 14.71 13.56 -3.60
N TYR A 134 15.23 12.47 -3.04
CA TYR A 134 16.62 12.42 -2.59
C TYR A 134 17.62 12.41 -3.74
N ASN A 135 17.27 11.93 -4.91
CA ASN A 135 18.09 12.10 -6.12
C ASN A 135 18.19 13.58 -6.51
N ALA A 136 17.05 14.30 -6.55
CA ALA A 136 17.01 15.73 -6.85
C ALA A 136 17.76 16.57 -5.82
N LEU A 137 17.54 16.29 -4.52
CA LEU A 137 18.20 16.98 -3.42
C LEU A 137 19.72 16.74 -3.44
N THR A 138 20.16 15.51 -3.73
CA THR A 138 21.59 15.17 -3.88
C THR A 138 22.23 16.00 -5.01
N ALA A 139 21.55 16.16 -6.16
CA ALA A 139 22.02 16.97 -7.26
C ALA A 139 22.13 18.45 -6.88
N LEU A 140 21.11 18.99 -6.19
CA LEU A 140 21.09 20.36 -5.68
C LEU A 140 22.24 20.62 -4.69
N LEU A 141 22.40 19.77 -3.70
CA LEU A 141 23.41 19.92 -2.64
C LEU A 141 24.82 19.67 -3.15
N ARG A 142 25.01 18.86 -4.19
CA ARG A 142 26.32 18.72 -4.86
C ARG A 142 26.77 20.07 -5.43
N THR A 143 25.87 20.78 -6.13
CA THR A 143 26.16 22.11 -6.67
C THR A 143 26.48 23.11 -5.55
N ARG A 144 25.71 23.10 -4.42
CA ARG A 144 25.99 23.93 -3.24
C ARG A 144 27.36 23.64 -2.64
N LEU A 145 27.70 22.36 -2.48
CA LEU A 145 28.98 21.93 -1.90
C LEU A 145 30.17 22.37 -2.78
N ASP A 146 30.07 22.20 -4.09
CA ASP A 146 31.13 22.63 -5.02
C ASP A 146 31.33 24.15 -4.96
N GLN A 147 30.23 24.91 -4.84
CA GLN A 147 30.26 26.35 -4.67
C GLN A 147 30.86 26.77 -3.33
N ALA A 148 30.48 26.13 -2.22
CA ALA A 148 31.03 26.41 -0.90
C ALA A 148 32.56 26.11 -0.84
N ARG A 149 32.99 25.01 -1.47
CA ARG A 149 34.42 24.67 -1.61
C ARG A 149 35.20 25.72 -2.40
N ALA A 150 34.64 26.20 -3.50
CA ALA A 150 35.27 27.26 -4.32
C ALA A 150 35.37 28.58 -3.53
N THR A 151 34.30 28.96 -2.82
CA THR A 151 34.24 30.15 -1.98
C THR A 151 35.28 30.09 -0.85
N SER A 152 35.31 29.02 -0.08
CA SER A 152 36.25 28.84 1.03
C SER A 152 37.72 28.93 0.55
N ARG A 153 38.06 28.25 -0.56
CA ARG A 153 39.40 28.35 -1.15
C ARG A 153 39.76 29.77 -1.59
N ALA A 154 38.83 30.48 -2.22
CA ALA A 154 39.07 31.85 -2.68
C ALA A 154 39.33 32.82 -1.51
N TRP A 155 38.58 32.68 -0.39
CA TRP A 155 38.78 33.52 0.79
C TRP A 155 40.08 33.20 1.54
N GLN A 156 40.50 31.92 1.62
CA GLN A 156 41.79 31.53 2.14
C GLN A 156 42.96 32.17 1.36
N GLN A 157 42.89 32.14 0.02
CA GLN A 157 43.88 32.75 -0.87
C GLN A 157 43.93 34.28 -0.70
N ARG A 158 42.76 34.95 -0.61
CA ARG A 158 42.68 36.39 -0.42
C ARG A 158 43.26 36.80 0.96
N HIS A 159 43.02 36.04 2.00
CA HIS A 159 43.58 36.28 3.34
C HIS A 159 45.10 36.12 3.33
N ALA A 160 45.61 35.04 2.74
CA ALA A 160 47.07 34.86 2.56
C ALA A 160 47.73 36.00 1.81
N ALA A 161 47.01 36.69 0.89
CA ALA A 161 47.45 37.86 0.19
C ALA A 161 47.20 39.18 0.95
N GLY A 162 46.71 39.14 2.20
CA GLY A 162 46.40 40.33 3.01
C GLY A 162 45.15 41.12 2.53
N ARG A 163 44.25 40.48 1.72
CA ARG A 163 43.09 41.11 1.08
C ARG A 163 41.75 40.68 1.65
N ALA A 164 41.72 39.90 2.75
CA ALA A 164 40.50 39.44 3.41
C ALA A 164 40.76 39.34 4.92
N SER A 165 39.69 39.52 5.70
CA SER A 165 39.74 39.34 7.16
C SER A 165 39.74 37.84 7.53
N LEU A 166 40.21 37.53 8.75
CA LEU A 166 40.12 36.20 9.30
C LEU A 166 38.65 35.76 9.49
N THR A 167 37.78 36.74 9.84
CA THR A 167 36.31 36.50 9.99
C THR A 167 35.68 36.00 8.70
N ASP A 168 36.09 36.56 7.54
CA ASP A 168 35.59 36.12 6.23
C ASP A 168 36.01 34.67 5.90
N VAL A 169 37.23 34.30 6.26
CA VAL A 169 37.73 32.93 6.11
C VAL A 169 36.94 31.98 6.99
N GLU A 170 36.74 32.31 8.28
CA GLU A 170 35.98 31.44 9.20
C GLU A 170 34.51 31.32 8.81
N ASN A 171 33.83 32.38 8.35
CA ASN A 171 32.48 32.32 7.83
C ASN A 171 32.38 31.39 6.61
N SER A 172 33.32 31.50 5.67
CA SER A 172 33.34 30.65 4.49
C SER A 172 33.68 29.18 4.81
N ARG A 173 34.45 28.92 5.88
CA ARG A 173 34.76 27.57 6.35
C ARG A 173 33.57 26.93 7.05
N LEU A 174 32.82 27.68 7.85
CA LEU A 174 31.59 27.23 8.49
C LEU A 174 30.51 26.88 7.45
N ASP A 175 30.34 27.70 6.40
CA ASP A 175 29.42 27.40 5.30
C ASP A 175 29.80 26.11 4.58
N LEU A 176 31.09 25.90 4.30
CA LEU A 176 31.57 24.66 3.71
C LEU A 176 31.27 23.46 4.60
N GLN A 177 31.53 23.56 5.91
CA GLN A 177 31.25 22.47 6.86
C GLN A 177 29.75 22.13 6.92
N MET A 178 28.87 23.15 6.87
CA MET A 178 27.42 22.95 6.79
C MET A 178 27.04 22.21 5.49
N ALA A 179 27.55 22.67 4.35
CA ALA A 179 27.28 22.03 3.06
C ALA A 179 27.76 20.57 2.98
N GLU A 180 28.91 20.25 3.60
CA GLU A 180 29.41 18.87 3.72
C GLU A 180 28.53 18.02 4.61
N THR A 181 28.04 18.56 5.72
CA THR A 181 27.14 17.87 6.65
C THR A 181 25.79 17.57 5.98
N ASP A 182 25.19 18.55 5.30
CA ASP A 182 23.92 18.42 4.60
C ASP A 182 24.02 17.36 3.48
N MET A 183 25.13 17.37 2.73
CA MET A 183 25.38 16.38 1.69
C MET A 183 25.52 14.97 2.27
N ALA A 184 26.26 14.81 3.37
CA ALA A 184 26.45 13.51 4.01
C ALA A 184 25.14 12.93 4.54
N ARG A 185 24.30 13.73 5.19
CA ARG A 185 22.96 13.32 5.65
C ARG A 185 22.08 12.92 4.48
N THR A 186 22.03 13.73 3.44
CA THR A 186 21.21 13.45 2.25
C THR A 186 21.62 12.17 1.54
N LEU A 187 22.91 11.85 1.48
CA LEU A 187 23.39 10.59 0.92
C LEU A 187 22.95 9.39 1.76
N ALA A 188 22.98 9.51 3.09
CA ALA A 188 22.50 8.45 3.99
C ALA A 188 20.99 8.22 3.80
N ASP A 189 20.19 9.31 3.78
CA ASP A 189 18.74 9.23 3.59
C ASP A 189 18.37 8.69 2.20
N ARG A 190 19.12 9.07 1.17
CA ARG A 190 18.97 8.51 -0.19
C ARG A 190 19.18 7.01 -0.20
N THR A 191 20.25 6.54 0.47
CA THR A 191 20.52 5.10 0.57
C THR A 191 19.40 4.37 1.29
N ALA A 192 18.88 4.92 2.39
CA ALA A 192 17.77 4.36 3.13
C ALA A 192 16.48 4.29 2.28
N ALA A 193 16.17 5.33 1.51
CA ALA A 193 15.02 5.36 0.60
C ALA A 193 15.16 4.30 -0.51
N GLN A 194 16.35 4.14 -1.09
CA GLN A 194 16.62 3.11 -2.09
C GLN A 194 16.48 1.70 -1.51
N GLN A 195 16.99 1.45 -0.31
CA GLN A 195 16.86 0.16 0.38
C GLN A 195 15.39 -0.16 0.69
N ARG A 196 14.60 0.85 1.13
CA ARG A 196 13.15 0.67 1.34
C ARG A 196 12.44 0.26 0.05
N LEU A 197 12.74 0.94 -1.06
CA LEU A 197 12.15 0.60 -2.36
C LEU A 197 12.55 -0.80 -2.82
N GLN A 198 13.82 -1.16 -2.69
CA GLN A 198 14.34 -2.49 -3.02
C GLN A 198 13.65 -3.58 -2.20
N TRP A 199 13.48 -3.37 -0.88
CA TRP A 199 12.73 -4.30 -0.03
C TRP A 199 11.28 -4.49 -0.50
N LEU A 200 10.59 -3.40 -0.87
CA LEU A 200 9.23 -3.48 -1.41
C LEU A 200 9.18 -4.26 -2.73
N CYS A 201 10.23 -4.19 -3.54
CA CYS A 201 10.39 -4.95 -4.77
C CYS A 201 10.84 -6.42 -4.56
N GLY A 202 10.85 -6.93 -3.31
CA GLY A 202 11.30 -8.29 -3.00
C GLY A 202 12.77 -8.52 -3.30
N ASP A 203 13.60 -7.55 -2.96
CA ASP A 203 15.05 -7.49 -3.18
C ASP A 203 15.49 -7.57 -4.66
N GLN A 204 14.55 -7.41 -5.60
CA GLN A 204 14.93 -7.26 -7.00
C GLN A 204 15.67 -5.94 -7.21
N PRO A 205 16.75 -5.93 -8.02
CA PRO A 205 17.49 -4.70 -8.30
C PRO A 205 16.60 -3.73 -9.11
N VAL A 206 16.30 -2.59 -8.51
CA VAL A 206 15.56 -1.51 -9.16
C VAL A 206 16.44 -0.27 -9.19
N THR A 207 16.68 0.26 -10.39
CA THR A 207 17.46 1.48 -10.56
C THR A 207 16.51 2.63 -10.92
N LEU A 208 16.34 3.57 -9.99
CA LEU A 208 15.56 4.78 -10.18
C LEU A 208 16.51 5.99 -10.08
N THR A 209 16.80 6.62 -11.22
CA THR A 209 17.76 7.73 -11.32
C THR A 209 17.11 9.08 -11.55
N ASP A 210 15.79 9.12 -11.69
CA ASP A 210 15.03 10.34 -11.94
C ASP A 210 15.26 11.37 -10.84
N THR A 211 15.41 12.63 -11.26
CA THR A 211 15.56 13.80 -10.39
C THR A 211 14.41 14.79 -10.55
N ALA A 212 13.42 14.45 -11.37
CA ALA A 212 12.23 15.26 -11.61
C ALA A 212 10.97 14.44 -11.42
N PHE A 213 9.99 15.04 -10.77
CA PHE A 213 8.67 14.43 -10.61
C PHE A 213 7.87 14.55 -11.92
N ALA A 214 7.09 13.52 -12.24
CA ALA A 214 6.16 13.57 -13.36
C ALA A 214 5.06 14.62 -13.11
N ALA A 215 4.52 15.19 -14.18
CA ALA A 215 3.40 16.12 -14.05
C ALA A 215 2.14 15.38 -13.56
N ILE A 216 1.45 15.95 -12.57
CA ILE A 216 0.16 15.45 -12.11
C ILE A 216 -0.93 15.98 -13.04
N ALA A 217 -1.79 15.07 -13.50
CA ALA A 217 -2.94 15.45 -14.31
C ALA A 217 -3.93 16.34 -13.52
N PRO A 218 -4.68 17.23 -14.19
CA PRO A 218 -5.71 18.03 -13.51
C PRO A 218 -6.68 17.16 -12.72
N LEU A 219 -6.91 17.50 -11.43
CA LEU A 219 -7.70 16.67 -10.52
C LEU A 219 -9.18 16.52 -10.89
N GLY A 220 -9.74 17.43 -11.72
CA GLY A 220 -11.16 17.48 -11.96
C GLY A 220 -11.94 17.95 -10.73
N THR A 221 -13.19 17.49 -10.59
CA THR A 221 -14.08 17.92 -9.51
C THR A 221 -14.00 17.02 -8.28
N PHE A 222 -14.25 17.58 -7.10
CA PHE A 222 -14.39 16.81 -5.87
C PHE A 222 -15.46 15.71 -5.97
N ASP A 223 -16.62 16.02 -6.56
CA ASP A 223 -17.72 15.07 -6.69
C ASP A 223 -17.33 13.84 -7.54
N GLY A 224 -16.47 14.03 -8.54
CA GLY A 224 -15.92 12.93 -9.32
C GLY A 224 -15.04 12.00 -8.50
N TRP A 225 -14.21 12.55 -7.60
CA TRP A 225 -13.38 11.76 -6.67
C TRP A 225 -14.22 11.04 -5.62
N ALA A 226 -15.21 11.73 -5.04
CA ALA A 226 -16.12 11.15 -4.08
C ALA A 226 -16.92 9.97 -4.68
N ALA A 227 -17.43 10.13 -5.91
CA ALA A 227 -18.16 9.08 -6.61
C ALA A 227 -17.28 7.86 -6.91
N ARG A 228 -16.03 8.05 -7.32
CA ARG A 228 -15.07 6.95 -7.52
C ARG A 228 -14.76 6.22 -6.21
N ALA A 229 -14.45 6.95 -5.15
CA ALA A 229 -14.18 6.36 -3.84
C ALA A 229 -15.39 5.56 -3.32
N GLU A 230 -16.61 6.05 -3.56
CA GLU A 230 -17.82 5.32 -3.19
C GLU A 230 -18.03 4.04 -4.01
N ALA A 231 -17.73 4.08 -5.31
CA ALA A 231 -17.92 2.95 -6.20
C ALA A 231 -16.80 1.89 -6.10
N GLN A 232 -15.55 2.31 -6.02
CA GLN A 232 -14.36 1.48 -6.20
C GLN A 232 -13.40 1.49 -5.00
N GLY A 233 -13.60 2.38 -4.01
CA GLY A 233 -12.72 2.51 -2.86
C GLY A 233 -12.59 1.20 -2.06
N PRO A 234 -11.37 0.66 -1.87
CA PRO A 234 -11.16 -0.65 -1.26
C PRO A 234 -11.63 -0.72 0.19
N THR A 235 -11.51 0.37 0.94
CA THR A 235 -12.00 0.47 2.34
C THR A 235 -13.51 0.29 2.41
N LEU A 236 -14.27 0.92 1.50
CA LEU A 236 -15.72 0.81 1.47
C LEU A 236 -16.18 -0.56 0.95
N ALA A 237 -15.49 -1.12 -0.03
CA ALA A 237 -15.76 -2.45 -0.55
C ALA A 237 -15.60 -3.51 0.56
N TYR A 238 -14.53 -3.42 1.35
CA TYR A 238 -14.31 -4.29 2.49
C TYR A 238 -15.37 -4.12 3.59
N ALA A 239 -15.71 -2.88 3.97
CA ALA A 239 -16.75 -2.64 4.97
C ALA A 239 -18.15 -3.16 4.54
N ARG A 240 -18.49 -3.05 3.25
CA ARG A 240 -19.73 -3.62 2.69
C ARG A 240 -19.72 -5.15 2.72
N SER A 241 -18.58 -5.78 2.41
CA SER A 241 -18.46 -7.25 2.47
C SER A 241 -18.63 -7.77 3.90
N GLN A 242 -18.09 -7.09 4.90
CA GLN A 242 -18.31 -7.42 6.31
C GLN A 242 -19.78 -7.36 6.73
N SER A 243 -20.51 -6.33 6.30
CA SER A 243 -21.96 -6.24 6.52
C SER A 243 -22.70 -7.38 5.86
N THR A 244 -22.29 -7.78 4.64
CA THR A 244 -22.87 -8.93 3.94
C THR A 244 -22.62 -10.25 4.69
N VAL A 245 -21.41 -10.47 5.19
CA VAL A 245 -21.08 -11.65 6.02
C VAL A 245 -21.97 -11.72 7.27
N ALA A 246 -22.08 -10.61 8.01
CA ALA A 246 -22.93 -10.56 9.20
C ALA A 246 -24.39 -10.89 8.89
N GLN A 247 -24.92 -10.43 7.75
CA GLN A 247 -26.28 -10.76 7.30
C GLN A 247 -26.43 -12.26 6.98
N GLN A 248 -25.42 -12.89 6.33
CA GLN A 248 -25.45 -14.34 6.07
C GLN A 248 -25.29 -15.15 7.37
N GLU A 249 -24.46 -14.73 8.31
CA GLU A 249 -24.33 -15.35 9.62
C GLU A 249 -25.65 -15.33 10.40
N ARG A 250 -26.40 -14.22 10.34
CA ARG A 250 -27.75 -14.15 10.91
C ARG A 250 -28.69 -15.16 10.26
N ARG A 251 -28.59 -15.34 8.93
CA ARG A 251 -29.41 -16.35 8.19
C ARG A 251 -29.05 -17.76 8.65
N VAL A 252 -27.76 -18.07 8.76
CA VAL A 252 -27.28 -19.37 9.26
C VAL A 252 -27.77 -19.60 10.69
N ALA A 253 -27.60 -18.62 11.60
CA ALA A 253 -28.08 -18.69 12.97
C ALA A 253 -29.60 -18.96 13.07
N SER A 254 -30.38 -18.32 12.19
CA SER A 254 -31.83 -18.51 12.11
C SER A 254 -32.19 -19.93 11.60
N ARG A 255 -31.43 -20.50 10.65
CA ARG A 255 -31.64 -21.85 10.14
C ARG A 255 -31.18 -22.91 11.14
N GLN A 256 -30.12 -22.69 11.88
CA GLN A 256 -29.66 -23.52 12.98
C GLN A 256 -30.60 -23.53 14.21
N ALA A 257 -31.55 -22.60 14.25
CA ALA A 257 -32.61 -22.59 15.25
C ALA A 257 -33.74 -23.58 14.91
N LEU A 258 -33.76 -24.16 13.71
CA LEU A 258 -34.67 -25.23 13.34
C LEU A 258 -34.17 -26.58 13.85
N PRO A 259 -35.09 -27.58 14.02
CA PRO A 259 -34.71 -28.93 14.43
C PRO A 259 -33.71 -29.55 13.44
N ALA A 260 -32.71 -30.27 13.95
CA ALA A 260 -31.83 -31.10 13.14
C ALA A 260 -32.30 -32.55 13.18
N LEU A 261 -32.27 -33.21 12.00
CA LEU A 261 -32.65 -34.59 11.82
C LEU A 261 -31.39 -35.47 11.83
N THR A 262 -31.42 -36.56 12.60
CA THR A 262 -30.38 -37.59 12.54
C THR A 262 -31.05 -38.90 12.05
N LEU A 263 -30.48 -39.48 11.01
CA LEU A 263 -30.86 -40.78 10.51
C LEU A 263 -29.73 -41.76 10.79
N GLY A 264 -30.09 -42.95 11.33
CA GLY A 264 -29.08 -43.93 11.64
C GLY A 264 -29.59 -45.33 11.39
N TYR A 265 -28.65 -46.27 11.38
CA TYR A 265 -28.90 -47.70 11.37
C TYR A 265 -28.14 -48.29 12.55
N GLY A 266 -28.86 -48.98 13.45
CA GLY A 266 -28.32 -49.61 14.67
C GLY A 266 -28.50 -51.13 14.64
N GLY A 267 -27.49 -51.82 15.16
CA GLY A 267 -27.52 -53.25 15.38
C GLY A 267 -27.04 -53.59 16.79
N GLU A 268 -27.78 -54.44 17.46
CA GLU A 268 -27.44 -55.02 18.76
C GLU A 268 -27.23 -56.49 18.61
N PHE A 269 -26.11 -56.99 19.03
CA PHE A 269 -25.69 -58.37 18.88
C PHE A 269 -25.36 -58.96 20.25
N THR A 270 -26.12 -59.97 20.65
CA THR A 270 -25.80 -60.81 21.78
C THR A 270 -25.41 -62.21 21.30
N ARG A 271 -25.05 -63.10 22.19
CA ARG A 271 -24.68 -64.48 21.83
C ARG A 271 -25.79 -65.25 21.08
N ASP A 272 -27.05 -65.01 21.47
CA ASP A 272 -28.19 -65.79 21.01
C ASP A 272 -29.20 -64.99 20.18
N GLU A 273 -29.11 -63.63 20.20
CA GLU A 273 -30.08 -62.75 19.56
C GLU A 273 -29.39 -61.60 18.79
N LYS A 274 -30.09 -61.16 17.72
CA LYS A 274 -29.65 -60.01 16.88
C LYS A 274 -30.85 -59.11 16.65
N TYR A 275 -30.67 -57.83 17.06
CA TYR A 275 -31.65 -56.77 16.76
C TYR A 275 -31.02 -55.78 15.79
N GLN A 276 -31.78 -55.36 14.77
CA GLN A 276 -31.34 -54.40 13.75
C GLN A 276 -32.51 -53.48 13.44
N GLY A 277 -32.22 -52.19 13.29
CA GLY A 277 -33.28 -51.24 12.99
C GLY A 277 -32.78 -49.87 12.55
N LEU A 278 -33.72 -49.07 12.06
CA LEU A 278 -33.48 -47.67 11.73
C LEU A 278 -33.67 -46.80 12.98
N THR A 279 -32.77 -45.86 13.16
CA THR A 279 -32.87 -44.85 14.22
C THR A 279 -33.16 -43.49 13.59
N VAL A 280 -34.19 -42.80 14.08
CA VAL A 280 -34.54 -41.45 13.68
C VAL A 280 -34.45 -40.58 14.93
N GLY A 281 -33.52 -39.64 14.93
CA GLY A 281 -33.31 -38.67 16.01
C GLY A 281 -33.74 -37.25 15.61
N LEU A 282 -34.32 -36.51 16.54
CA LEU A 282 -34.66 -35.11 16.34
C LEU A 282 -34.01 -34.25 17.44
N SER A 283 -33.12 -33.35 17.04
CA SER A 283 -32.47 -32.43 17.99
C SER A 283 -33.17 -31.07 17.97
N LEU A 284 -33.71 -30.65 19.13
CA LEU A 284 -34.44 -29.38 19.27
C LEU A 284 -33.61 -28.38 20.05
N PRO A 285 -33.11 -27.26 19.43
CA PRO A 285 -32.29 -26.27 20.11
C PRO A 285 -33.15 -25.28 20.94
N LEU A 286 -33.73 -25.75 22.07
CA LEU A 286 -34.72 -25.01 22.84
C LEU A 286 -34.15 -23.79 23.57
N TRP A 287 -32.92 -23.84 24.08
CA TRP A 287 -32.35 -22.80 24.93
C TRP A 287 -31.32 -21.91 24.21
N SER A 288 -30.54 -22.45 23.30
CA SER A 288 -29.44 -21.73 22.60
C SER A 288 -29.91 -20.91 21.41
N ALA A 289 -30.97 -21.35 20.71
CA ALA A 289 -31.44 -20.76 19.47
C ALA A 289 -31.76 -19.26 19.57
N ARG A 290 -32.58 -18.85 20.54
CA ARG A 290 -32.99 -17.45 20.74
C ARG A 290 -31.79 -16.52 21.00
N ARG A 291 -30.83 -16.97 21.82
CA ARG A 291 -29.63 -16.18 22.16
C ARG A 291 -28.73 -16.03 20.95
N ARG A 292 -28.50 -17.10 20.18
CA ARG A 292 -27.71 -17.11 18.97
C ARG A 292 -28.27 -16.15 17.89
N VAL A 293 -29.58 -16.24 17.65
CA VAL A 293 -30.25 -15.33 16.67
C VAL A 293 -30.20 -13.87 17.15
N ARG A 294 -30.39 -13.63 18.45
CA ARG A 294 -30.28 -12.25 18.99
C ARG A 294 -28.87 -11.71 18.89
N SER A 295 -27.84 -12.49 19.17
CA SER A 295 -26.43 -12.12 19.00
C SER A 295 -26.12 -11.80 17.53
N ALA A 296 -26.51 -12.68 16.61
CA ALA A 296 -26.31 -12.46 15.17
C ALA A 296 -27.05 -11.20 14.65
N LYS A 297 -28.25 -10.90 15.19
CA LYS A 297 -28.96 -9.66 14.84
C LYS A 297 -28.22 -8.40 15.34
N ALA A 298 -27.63 -8.46 16.54
CA ALA A 298 -26.81 -7.38 17.07
C ALA A 298 -25.53 -7.19 16.26
N ALA A 299 -24.90 -8.28 15.80
CA ALA A 299 -23.74 -8.24 14.92
C ALA A 299 -24.04 -7.57 13.58
N VAL A 300 -25.21 -7.82 12.98
CA VAL A 300 -25.64 -7.10 11.75
C VAL A 300 -25.74 -5.59 12.00
N ALA A 301 -26.41 -5.19 13.08
CA ALA A 301 -26.54 -3.76 13.41
C ALA A 301 -25.19 -3.08 13.64
N ALA A 302 -24.24 -3.79 14.29
CA ALA A 302 -22.89 -3.30 14.47
C ALA A 302 -22.13 -3.16 13.13
N ALA A 303 -22.20 -4.17 12.25
CA ALA A 303 -21.54 -4.13 10.94
C ALA A 303 -22.12 -3.04 10.03
N GLU A 304 -23.42 -2.80 10.06
CA GLU A 304 -24.08 -1.71 9.30
C GLU A 304 -23.66 -0.34 9.83
N ALA A 305 -23.54 -0.18 11.15
CA ALA A 305 -23.03 1.05 11.76
C ALA A 305 -21.55 1.29 11.39
N GLN A 306 -20.71 0.25 11.42
CA GLN A 306 -19.31 0.31 11.00
C GLN A 306 -19.17 0.67 9.51
N ALA A 307 -20.02 0.13 8.64
CA ALA A 307 -20.02 0.49 7.21
C ALA A 307 -20.43 1.95 6.99
N THR A 308 -21.37 2.47 7.79
CA THR A 308 -21.77 3.89 7.74
C THR A 308 -20.64 4.79 8.22
N ASP A 309 -19.96 4.45 9.31
CA ASP A 309 -18.79 5.17 9.82
C ASP A 309 -17.63 5.15 8.82
N ALA A 310 -17.30 3.99 8.26
CA ALA A 310 -16.28 3.85 7.23
C ALA A 310 -16.56 4.74 5.99
N ARG A 311 -17.85 4.85 5.60
CA ARG A 311 -18.24 5.74 4.51
C ARG A 311 -17.99 7.21 4.87
N ALA A 312 -18.42 7.65 6.06
CA ALA A 312 -18.21 9.02 6.52
C ALA A 312 -16.73 9.37 6.60
N ALA A 313 -15.92 8.48 7.19
CA ALA A 313 -14.46 8.63 7.31
C ALA A 313 -13.78 8.69 5.93
N THR A 314 -14.17 7.81 4.99
CA THR A 314 -13.62 7.81 3.63
C THR A 314 -13.95 9.10 2.89
N MET A 315 -15.20 9.62 2.99
CA MET A 315 -15.58 10.88 2.36
C MET A 315 -14.83 12.08 2.95
N ALA A 316 -14.64 12.11 4.26
CA ALA A 316 -13.82 13.12 4.93
C ALA A 316 -12.36 13.06 4.48
N GLU A 317 -11.79 11.87 4.34
CA GLU A 317 -10.41 11.67 3.88
C GLU A 317 -10.22 12.07 2.41
N VAL A 318 -11.17 11.70 1.52
CA VAL A 318 -11.17 12.17 0.12
C VAL A 318 -11.17 13.70 0.07
N ARG A 319 -12.02 14.35 0.89
CA ARG A 319 -12.09 15.81 0.94
C ARG A 319 -10.78 16.43 1.39
N ARG A 320 -10.24 15.91 2.47
CA ARG A 320 -8.97 16.37 3.03
C ARG A 320 -7.83 16.25 2.01
N LEU A 321 -7.71 15.08 1.37
CA LEU A 321 -6.66 14.83 0.37
C LEU A 321 -6.85 15.67 -0.89
N TYR A 322 -8.08 15.82 -1.39
CA TYR A 322 -8.39 16.65 -2.54
C TYR A 322 -8.00 18.11 -2.30
N ASP A 323 -8.37 18.68 -1.14
CA ASP A 323 -8.03 20.05 -0.79
C ASP A 323 -6.51 20.20 -0.58
N GLN A 324 -5.84 19.21 0.04
CA GLN A 324 -4.39 19.18 0.23
C GLN A 324 -3.63 19.15 -1.11
N VAL A 325 -4.02 18.28 -2.04
CA VAL A 325 -3.36 18.19 -3.37
C VAL A 325 -3.53 19.51 -4.14
N ASN A 326 -4.74 20.11 -4.13
CA ASN A 326 -4.96 21.40 -4.78
C ASN A 326 -4.13 22.52 -4.16
N ALA A 327 -3.97 22.54 -2.85
CA ALA A 327 -3.14 23.55 -2.16
C ALA A 327 -1.67 23.37 -2.49
N LEU A 328 -1.15 22.14 -2.38
CA LEU A 328 0.26 21.84 -2.67
C LEU A 328 0.60 22.07 -4.15
N GLN A 329 -0.32 21.75 -5.08
CA GLN A 329 -0.13 22.01 -6.50
C GLN A 329 0.06 23.51 -6.76
N ARG A 330 -0.80 24.38 -6.20
CA ARG A 330 -0.67 25.82 -6.36
C ARG A 330 0.65 26.33 -5.80
N VAL A 331 1.04 25.88 -4.60
CA VAL A 331 2.32 26.29 -3.97
C VAL A 331 3.51 25.84 -4.81
N ALA A 332 3.49 24.61 -5.36
CA ALA A 332 4.55 24.11 -6.22
C ALA A 332 4.65 24.93 -7.51
N ASP A 333 3.52 25.22 -8.18
CA ASP A 333 3.49 25.99 -9.42
C ASP A 333 3.92 27.45 -9.21
N ASP A 334 3.53 28.07 -8.08
CA ASP A 334 3.97 29.43 -7.70
C ASP A 334 5.47 29.47 -7.40
N SER A 335 5.96 28.49 -6.65
CA SER A 335 7.38 28.37 -6.32
C SER A 335 8.22 28.18 -7.59
N ASP A 336 7.78 27.35 -8.52
CA ASP A 336 8.49 27.15 -9.79
C ASP A 336 8.57 28.44 -10.61
N ARG A 337 7.48 29.18 -10.72
CA ARG A 337 7.47 30.47 -11.44
C ARG A 337 8.41 31.47 -10.81
N ASN A 338 8.44 31.55 -9.49
CA ASN A 338 9.33 32.44 -8.78
C ASN A 338 10.81 32.05 -8.90
N LEU A 339 11.10 30.73 -8.90
CA LEU A 339 12.47 30.21 -8.98
C LEU A 339 13.01 30.17 -10.43
N ALA A 340 12.15 30.07 -11.44
CA ALA A 340 12.55 30.05 -12.85
C ALA A 340 13.14 31.39 -13.33
N GLY A 341 12.69 32.52 -12.75
CA GLY A 341 13.15 33.87 -13.09
C GLY A 341 14.46 34.30 -12.42
N GLN A 342 15.02 33.49 -11.54
CA GLN A 342 16.15 33.92 -10.71
C GLN A 342 17.51 33.58 -11.33
N GLN A 343 18.10 34.55 -12.05
CA GLN A 343 19.54 34.56 -12.36
C GLN A 343 20.41 34.97 -11.15
N SER A 344 19.86 34.84 -9.95
CA SER A 344 20.36 35.43 -8.70
C SER A 344 21.75 34.91 -8.30
N LEU A 345 22.07 33.62 -8.56
CA LEU A 345 23.37 33.06 -8.19
C LEU A 345 24.54 33.77 -8.86
N HIS A 346 24.45 34.00 -10.15
CA HIS A 346 25.52 34.70 -10.91
C HIS A 346 25.61 36.17 -10.49
N LEU A 347 24.47 36.81 -10.24
CA LEU A 347 24.45 38.20 -9.79
C LEU A 347 25.12 38.35 -8.40
N TRP A 348 24.81 37.51 -7.45
CA TRP A 348 25.44 37.55 -6.12
C TRP A 348 26.92 37.21 -6.15
N GLN A 349 27.34 36.24 -6.97
CA GLN A 349 28.76 35.93 -7.16
C GLN A 349 29.52 37.12 -7.75
N ARG A 350 28.93 37.78 -8.74
CA ARG A 350 29.52 38.95 -9.35
C ARG A 350 29.61 40.15 -8.40
N SER A 351 28.51 40.42 -7.66
CA SER A 351 28.48 41.48 -6.65
C SER A 351 29.52 41.26 -5.54
N LEU A 352 29.75 40.02 -5.15
CA LEU A 352 30.80 39.67 -4.17
C LEU A 352 32.21 39.87 -4.80
N GLN A 353 32.41 39.53 -6.06
CA GLN A 353 33.70 39.71 -6.76
C GLN A 353 34.03 41.21 -6.94
N GLU A 354 33.02 42.02 -7.23
CA GLU A 354 33.13 43.48 -7.41
C GLU A 354 33.19 44.22 -6.05
N GLY A 355 33.03 43.51 -4.95
CA GLY A 355 33.04 44.11 -3.59
C GLY A 355 31.77 44.90 -3.24
N ALA A 356 30.70 44.74 -4.03
CA ALA A 356 29.43 45.44 -3.83
C ALA A 356 28.62 44.89 -2.63
N ILE A 357 28.86 43.64 -2.20
CA ILE A 357 28.25 43.01 -1.02
C ILE A 357 29.31 42.36 -0.15
N SER A 358 29.03 42.26 1.15
CA SER A 358 29.90 41.55 2.08
C SER A 358 29.85 40.04 1.93
N VAL A 359 30.83 39.31 2.50
CA VAL A 359 30.84 37.85 2.52
C VAL A 359 29.60 37.30 3.22
N ILE A 360 29.23 37.88 4.35
CA ILE A 360 28.08 37.41 5.15
C ILE A 360 26.77 37.66 4.41
N ASP A 361 26.62 38.78 3.70
CA ASP A 361 25.43 39.01 2.85
C ASP A 361 25.33 37.99 1.72
N TYR A 362 26.47 37.71 1.07
CA TYR A 362 26.54 36.68 0.04
C TYR A 362 26.15 35.29 0.57
N LEU A 363 26.75 34.86 1.68
CA LEU A 363 26.45 33.54 2.27
C LEU A 363 24.99 33.46 2.72
N THR A 364 24.42 34.54 3.24
CA THR A 364 23.01 34.63 3.63
C THR A 364 22.11 34.50 2.40
N ALA A 365 22.39 35.21 1.32
CA ALA A 365 21.62 35.12 0.07
C ALA A 365 21.68 33.73 -0.56
N ILE A 366 22.85 33.11 -0.58
CA ILE A 366 23.07 31.75 -1.08
C ILE A 366 22.28 30.74 -0.27
N ARG A 367 22.31 30.85 1.05
CA ARG A 367 21.54 29.98 1.95
C ARG A 367 20.04 30.08 1.67
N LEU A 368 19.49 31.29 1.62
CA LEU A 368 18.07 31.51 1.31
C LEU A 368 17.68 30.91 -0.05
N TYR A 369 18.57 31.01 -1.05
CA TYR A 369 18.32 30.40 -2.36
C TYR A 369 18.24 28.87 -2.30
N TYR A 370 19.19 28.22 -1.63
CA TYR A 370 19.19 26.75 -1.53
C TYR A 370 18.05 26.24 -0.64
N ASP A 371 17.73 26.96 0.44
CA ASP A 371 16.60 26.65 1.31
C ASP A 371 15.27 26.73 0.51
N ALA A 372 15.09 27.76 -0.32
CA ALA A 372 13.91 27.90 -1.17
C ALA A 372 13.80 26.77 -2.21
N ARG A 373 14.94 26.38 -2.81
CA ARG A 373 14.98 25.25 -3.76
C ARG A 373 14.65 23.92 -3.06
N GLN A 374 15.18 23.69 -1.88
CA GLN A 374 14.88 22.50 -1.09
C GLN A 374 13.41 22.46 -0.70
N GLN A 375 12.85 23.58 -0.23
CA GLN A 375 11.44 23.70 0.11
C GLN A 375 10.50 23.40 -1.08
N ASN A 376 10.90 23.79 -2.30
CA ASN A 376 10.16 23.41 -3.50
C ASN A 376 10.19 21.91 -3.73
N LEU A 377 11.35 21.25 -3.57
CA LEU A 377 11.45 19.79 -3.68
C LEU A 377 10.62 19.07 -2.62
N ASP A 378 10.63 19.56 -1.37
CA ASP A 378 9.79 19.04 -0.28
C ASP A 378 8.30 19.12 -0.64
N THR A 379 7.86 20.30 -1.11
CA THR A 379 6.47 20.52 -1.53
C THR A 379 6.07 19.57 -2.66
N ARG A 380 6.92 19.34 -3.64
CA ARG A 380 6.67 18.42 -4.74
C ARG A 380 6.60 16.98 -4.28
N ARG A 381 7.50 16.53 -3.40
CA ARG A 381 7.42 15.20 -2.77
C ARG A 381 6.10 15.02 -2.05
N ASP A 382 5.72 15.97 -1.20
CA ASP A 382 4.52 15.90 -0.40
C ASP A 382 3.25 15.94 -1.27
N LEU A 383 3.28 16.70 -2.36
CA LEU A 383 2.24 16.71 -3.38
C LEU A 383 2.04 15.32 -4.01
N HIS A 384 3.13 14.68 -4.44
CA HIS A 384 3.06 13.35 -5.05
C HIS A 384 2.58 12.28 -4.08
N LYS A 385 2.99 12.35 -2.80
CA LYS A 385 2.48 11.46 -1.75
C LYS A 385 0.99 11.69 -1.47
N ALA A 386 0.56 12.93 -1.36
CA ALA A 386 -0.86 13.24 -1.17
C ALA A 386 -1.72 12.79 -2.36
N TYR A 387 -1.23 12.96 -3.58
CA TYR A 387 -1.89 12.48 -4.79
C TYR A 387 -1.97 10.94 -4.84
N ALA A 388 -0.87 10.24 -4.50
CA ALA A 388 -0.87 8.78 -4.42
C ALA A 388 -1.90 8.25 -3.40
N ARG A 389 -2.04 8.91 -2.25
CA ARG A 389 -3.07 8.58 -1.25
C ARG A 389 -4.48 8.80 -1.79
N LEU A 390 -4.70 9.90 -2.51
CA LEU A 390 -6.00 10.20 -3.11
C LEU A 390 -6.39 9.15 -4.16
N LEU A 391 -5.45 8.71 -5.01
CA LEU A 391 -5.63 7.63 -5.97
C LEU A 391 -6.08 6.34 -5.27
N VAL A 392 -5.35 5.91 -4.24
CA VAL A 392 -5.65 4.66 -3.52
C VAL A 392 -7.00 4.71 -2.81
N VAL A 393 -7.35 5.83 -2.18
CA VAL A 393 -8.67 5.97 -1.54
C VAL A 393 -9.80 5.94 -2.57
N ALA A 394 -9.54 6.41 -3.80
CA ALA A 394 -10.49 6.37 -4.92
C ALA A 394 -10.54 5.00 -5.63
N GLY A 395 -9.62 4.07 -5.33
CA GLY A 395 -9.60 2.72 -5.91
C GLY A 395 -8.71 2.56 -7.14
N GLU A 396 -7.72 3.46 -7.33
CA GLU A 396 -6.75 3.43 -8.45
C GLU A 396 -5.34 2.97 -8.04
#